data_196e8267b87b937cb103feddfd8d908c
#
_entry.id   196e8267b87b937cb103feddfd8d908c
#
_cell.length_a   1.000
_cell.length_b   1.000
_cell.length_c   1.000
_cell.angle_alpha   90.00
_cell.angle_beta   90.00
_cell.angle_gamma   90.00
#
_symmetry.space_group_name_H-M   'P 1'
#
loop_
_entity.id
_entity.type
_entity.pdbx_description
1 polymer ?
#
loop_
_entity_poly.entity_id
_entity_poly.type
_entity_poly.pdbx_seq_one_letter_code
_entity_poly.pdbx_strand_id
1 'polypeptide(L)'
;GVNDGSFNQSAWEGLEKAGEELGVEVNYLESATDADYQPNMETFVDEDYDLIISVGYMLADATREAAEANPDTKFAIIDDSSIDLPNVTSLMFKAEQASYLVGYVAGLTTKTNNIGFVVGMTNETMNQFGYGYCAGAIDANPDITVQQFNANSFADSATGKTMANTAITNGADIVFQAAGATGLGVIEACQEAGVYAIGVDSDQSSIAPKTVLTSAMKRVDNAVYDAVQELIDDKLEGGVQTFDLAAGGVDIAPSQDLISDDVIKAVDEVKEKIISGDVVIPDNKDDFEAKYGDVYVLD
;
A
#
# COMPACT_ATOMS: atom_id res chain seq x y z
N GLY A 1 6.98 8.80 -9.00
CA GLY A 1 7.56 10.02 -8.45
C GLY A 1 6.88 10.47 -7.17
N VAL A 2 7.46 11.38 -6.42
CA VAL A 2 6.99 11.84 -5.08
C VAL A 2 5.61 12.51 -5.06
N ASN A 3 5.03 12.80 -6.21
CA ASN A 3 3.70 13.42 -6.35
C ASN A 3 2.63 12.43 -6.85
N ASP A 4 2.76 11.15 -6.52
CA ASP A 4 1.80 10.12 -6.97
C ASP A 4 0.48 10.12 -6.18
N GLY A 5 0.38 10.94 -5.14
CA GLY A 5 -0.79 10.98 -4.25
C GLY A 5 -0.96 9.71 -3.41
N SER A 6 0.09 8.88 -3.27
CA SER A 6 0.02 7.54 -2.70
C SER A 6 1.38 7.14 -2.08
N PHE A 7 1.96 6.04 -2.51
CA PHE A 7 3.11 5.34 -1.94
C PHE A 7 4.40 6.18 -1.88
N ASN A 8 4.84 6.72 -3.03
CA ASN A 8 6.08 7.51 -3.07
C ASN A 8 5.93 8.84 -2.34
N GLN A 9 4.75 9.49 -2.45
CA GLN A 9 4.47 10.71 -1.71
C GLN A 9 4.51 10.46 -0.20
N SER A 10 3.91 9.38 0.28
CA SER A 10 3.93 9.01 1.71
C SER A 10 5.35 8.79 2.22
N ALA A 11 6.22 8.13 1.45
CA ALA A 11 7.62 7.96 1.81
C ALA A 11 8.36 9.30 1.92
N TRP A 12 8.13 10.20 0.96
CA TRP A 12 8.74 11.51 0.95
C TRP A 12 8.26 12.39 2.12
N GLU A 13 6.96 12.41 2.41
CA GLU A 13 6.39 13.13 3.55
C GLU A 13 7.00 12.69 4.89
N GLY A 14 7.25 11.37 5.06
CA GLY A 14 7.95 10.84 6.23
C GLY A 14 9.39 11.34 6.32
N LEU A 15 10.09 11.42 5.21
CA LEU A 15 11.47 11.91 5.15
C LEU A 15 11.56 13.42 5.36
N GLU A 16 10.66 14.22 4.76
CA GLU A 16 10.56 15.67 5.02
C GLU A 16 10.32 15.95 6.50
N LYS A 17 9.39 15.22 7.12
CA LYS A 17 9.12 15.33 8.56
C LYS A 17 10.36 15.01 9.39
N ALA A 18 11.11 13.96 9.02
CA ALA A 18 12.36 13.65 9.70
C ALA A 18 13.38 14.79 9.55
N GLY A 19 13.49 15.39 8.37
CA GLY A 19 14.33 16.58 8.15
C GLY A 19 13.95 17.75 9.05
N GLU A 20 12.65 18.05 9.16
CA GLU A 20 12.14 19.16 9.96
C GLU A 20 12.27 18.93 11.47
N GLU A 21 11.93 17.73 11.96
CA GLU A 21 11.86 17.44 13.39
C GLU A 21 13.19 16.94 13.97
N LEU A 22 13.96 16.17 13.21
CA LEU A 22 15.21 15.55 13.66
C LEU A 22 16.47 16.32 13.21
N GLY A 23 16.31 17.29 12.29
CA GLY A 23 17.39 18.16 11.84
C GLY A 23 18.40 17.47 10.92
N VAL A 24 17.97 16.43 10.20
CA VAL A 24 18.80 15.73 9.20
C VAL A 24 18.65 16.39 7.82
N GLU A 25 19.66 16.28 6.98
CA GLU A 25 19.58 16.67 5.57
C GLU A 25 18.88 15.57 4.78
N VAL A 26 17.89 15.94 3.99
CA VAL A 26 17.08 15.00 3.20
C VAL A 26 17.04 15.38 1.73
N ASN A 27 17.05 14.37 0.86
CA ASN A 27 16.97 14.55 -0.59
C ASN A 27 16.27 13.36 -1.23
N TYR A 28 15.86 13.48 -2.49
CA TYR A 28 15.33 12.37 -3.28
C TYR A 28 15.80 12.43 -4.73
N LEU A 29 15.85 11.27 -5.36
CA LEU A 29 16.05 11.11 -6.80
C LEU A 29 14.92 10.24 -7.36
N GLU A 30 14.29 10.71 -8.43
CA GLU A 30 13.28 9.94 -9.14
C GLU A 30 13.92 9.10 -10.23
N SER A 31 13.44 7.85 -10.36
CA SER A 31 13.83 6.94 -11.44
C SER A 31 12.70 6.86 -12.45
N ALA A 32 12.95 7.29 -13.66
CA ALA A 32 11.97 7.22 -14.75
C ALA A 32 11.91 5.81 -15.38
N THR A 33 13.01 5.07 -15.31
CA THR A 33 13.17 3.72 -15.82
C THR A 33 14.07 2.90 -14.91
N ASP A 34 14.07 1.59 -15.06
CA ASP A 34 14.94 0.66 -14.32
C ASP A 34 16.44 1.00 -14.48
N ALA A 35 16.81 1.58 -15.63
CA ALA A 35 18.19 2.00 -15.90
C ALA A 35 18.68 3.14 -15.00
N ASP A 36 17.76 3.84 -14.34
CA ASP A 36 18.09 4.94 -13.43
C ASP A 36 18.39 4.46 -12.00
N TYR A 37 17.98 3.23 -11.62
CA TYR A 37 18.08 2.74 -10.25
C TYR A 37 19.50 2.75 -9.73
N GLN A 38 20.41 2.06 -10.43
CA GLN A 38 21.81 1.96 -10.02
C GLN A 38 22.53 3.32 -10.00
N PRO A 39 22.44 4.16 -11.07
CA PRO A 39 23.05 5.49 -11.06
C PRO A 39 22.54 6.41 -9.93
N ASN A 40 21.25 6.33 -9.60
CA ASN A 40 20.70 7.13 -8.51
C ASN A 40 21.25 6.69 -7.15
N MET A 41 21.39 5.38 -6.93
CA MET A 41 22.00 4.86 -5.69
C MET A 41 23.46 5.24 -5.58
N GLU A 42 24.24 5.09 -6.66
CA GLU A 42 25.63 5.50 -6.73
C GLU A 42 25.80 6.99 -6.41
N THR A 43 24.88 7.83 -6.88
CA THR A 43 24.90 9.27 -6.58
C THR A 43 24.80 9.52 -5.08
N PHE A 44 23.85 8.89 -4.37
CA PHE A 44 23.73 9.06 -2.92
C PHE A 44 24.92 8.46 -2.14
N VAL A 45 25.47 7.35 -2.60
CA VAL A 45 26.70 6.78 -2.01
C VAL A 45 27.90 7.73 -2.19
N ASP A 46 28.07 8.28 -3.38
CA ASP A 46 29.16 9.23 -3.70
C ASP A 46 29.03 10.57 -2.95
N GLU A 47 27.80 10.94 -2.56
CA GLU A 47 27.49 12.12 -1.75
C GLU A 47 27.58 11.85 -0.23
N ASP A 48 28.03 10.65 0.18
CA ASP A 48 28.23 10.24 1.58
C ASP A 48 26.95 10.30 2.45
N TYR A 49 25.77 9.94 1.90
CA TYR A 49 24.57 9.80 2.70
C TYR A 49 24.66 8.61 3.68
N ASP A 50 24.29 8.84 4.95
CA ASP A 50 24.33 7.83 6.01
C ASP A 50 23.28 6.73 5.84
N LEU A 51 22.12 7.08 5.27
CA LEU A 51 21.00 6.18 4.98
C LEU A 51 20.45 6.44 3.58
N ILE A 52 20.30 5.38 2.80
CA ILE A 52 19.68 5.39 1.48
C ILE A 52 18.41 4.53 1.54
N ILE A 53 17.26 5.12 1.22
CA ILE A 53 15.95 4.45 1.31
C ILE A 53 15.43 4.17 -0.10
N SER A 54 15.29 2.90 -0.42
CA SER A 54 14.69 2.42 -1.67
C SER A 54 13.18 2.29 -1.52
N VAL A 55 12.42 3.04 -2.31
CA VAL A 55 10.96 3.09 -2.22
C VAL A 55 10.35 2.10 -3.21
N GLY A 56 10.16 0.86 -2.73
CA GLY A 56 9.51 -0.21 -3.46
C GLY A 56 10.43 -1.35 -3.91
N TYR A 57 9.84 -2.54 -4.02
CA TYR A 57 10.51 -3.80 -4.34
C TYR A 57 11.23 -3.82 -5.70
N MET A 58 10.83 -2.95 -6.64
CA MET A 58 11.49 -2.87 -7.96
C MET A 58 12.96 -2.44 -7.88
N LEU A 59 13.37 -1.82 -6.76
CA LEU A 59 14.74 -1.41 -6.51
C LEU A 59 15.59 -2.48 -5.80
N ALA A 60 15.06 -3.70 -5.55
CA ALA A 60 15.71 -4.70 -4.72
C ALA A 60 17.10 -5.10 -5.23
N ASP A 61 17.25 -5.36 -6.54
CA ASP A 61 18.54 -5.76 -7.10
C ASP A 61 19.57 -4.62 -7.00
N ALA A 62 19.18 -3.40 -7.34
CA ALA A 62 20.06 -2.23 -7.24
C ALA A 62 20.44 -1.94 -5.78
N THR A 63 19.51 -2.10 -4.83
CA THR A 63 19.78 -1.95 -3.39
C THR A 63 20.78 -2.99 -2.90
N ARG A 64 20.59 -4.26 -3.31
CA ARG A 64 21.51 -5.35 -2.95
C ARG A 64 22.92 -5.06 -3.44
N GLU A 65 23.09 -4.73 -4.71
CA GLU A 65 24.39 -4.43 -5.32
C GLU A 65 25.07 -3.24 -4.63
N ALA A 66 24.34 -2.16 -4.36
CA ALA A 66 24.87 -0.98 -3.68
C ALA A 66 25.27 -1.32 -2.23
N ALA A 67 24.47 -2.07 -1.50
CA ALA A 67 24.73 -2.44 -0.11
C ALA A 67 25.93 -3.40 0.03
N GLU A 68 26.08 -4.37 -0.87
CA GLU A 68 27.25 -5.27 -0.92
C GLU A 68 28.55 -4.50 -1.19
N ALA A 69 28.50 -3.50 -2.07
CA ALA A 69 29.65 -2.67 -2.41
C ALA A 69 30.01 -1.65 -1.30
N ASN A 70 29.07 -1.27 -0.45
CA ASN A 70 29.19 -0.21 0.54
C ASN A 70 28.73 -0.69 1.94
N PRO A 71 29.50 -1.56 2.61
CA PRO A 71 29.08 -2.19 3.86
C PRO A 71 28.96 -1.22 5.05
N ASP A 72 29.56 -0.05 4.97
CA ASP A 72 29.51 0.98 6.01
C ASP A 72 28.31 1.94 5.84
N THR A 73 27.65 1.96 4.67
CA THR A 73 26.45 2.74 4.41
C THR A 73 25.22 1.93 4.81
N LYS A 74 24.24 2.56 5.47
CA LYS A 74 22.96 1.92 5.79
C LYS A 74 21.97 2.07 4.64
N PHE A 75 21.23 1.01 4.40
CA PHE A 75 20.15 0.98 3.41
C PHE A 75 18.84 0.55 4.08
N ALA A 76 17.74 1.10 3.61
CA ALA A 76 16.41 0.57 3.90
C ALA A 76 15.67 0.33 2.58
N ILE A 77 14.84 -0.71 2.52
CA ILE A 77 13.98 -0.97 1.37
C ILE A 77 12.54 -1.21 1.83
N ILE A 78 11.59 -0.61 1.12
CA ILE A 78 10.16 -0.75 1.40
C ILE A 78 9.57 -1.83 0.49
N ASP A 79 8.76 -2.73 1.07
CA ASP A 79 8.03 -3.79 0.35
C ASP A 79 8.91 -4.89 -0.27
N ASP A 80 10.12 -5.07 0.19
CA ASP A 80 10.98 -6.20 -0.18
C ASP A 80 11.72 -6.74 1.04
N SER A 81 11.78 -8.06 1.18
CA SER A 81 12.51 -8.76 2.24
C SER A 81 13.49 -9.79 1.70
N SER A 82 13.84 -9.71 0.42
CA SER A 82 14.74 -10.67 -0.25
C SER A 82 16.23 -10.43 0.02
N ILE A 83 16.59 -9.30 0.67
CA ILE A 83 17.97 -8.89 0.90
C ILE A 83 18.35 -9.23 2.34
N ASP A 84 19.23 -10.20 2.51
CA ASP A 84 19.79 -10.60 3.82
C ASP A 84 21.21 -10.08 3.98
N LEU A 85 21.33 -8.78 4.25
CA LEU A 85 22.61 -8.10 4.49
C LEU A 85 22.55 -7.31 5.81
N PRO A 86 23.67 -7.23 6.57
CA PRO A 86 23.68 -6.59 7.90
C PRO A 86 23.46 -5.07 7.85
N ASN A 87 23.61 -4.45 6.69
CA ASN A 87 23.41 -3.03 6.47
C ASN A 87 22.11 -2.70 5.68
N VAL A 88 21.22 -3.68 5.50
CA VAL A 88 19.92 -3.47 4.83
C VAL A 88 18.76 -3.77 5.77
N THR A 89 17.90 -2.80 6.00
CA THR A 89 16.65 -2.94 6.76
C THR A 89 15.46 -3.02 5.81
N SER A 90 14.71 -4.10 5.86
CA SER A 90 13.47 -4.29 5.07
C SER A 90 12.26 -3.81 5.85
N LEU A 91 11.51 -2.86 5.29
CA LEU A 91 10.30 -2.29 5.89
C LEU A 91 9.08 -2.92 5.23
N MET A 92 8.47 -3.91 5.91
CA MET A 92 7.36 -4.70 5.39
C MET A 92 6.04 -4.34 6.09
N PHE A 93 4.93 -4.39 5.38
CA PHE A 93 3.62 -4.01 5.89
C PHE A 93 2.62 -5.16 5.74
N LYS A 94 1.73 -5.31 6.73
CA LYS A 94 0.61 -6.24 6.68
C LYS A 94 -0.58 -5.62 5.89
N ALA A 95 -0.35 -5.41 4.58
CA ALA A 95 -1.32 -4.75 3.69
C ALA A 95 -2.67 -5.48 3.62
N GLU A 96 -2.67 -6.80 3.80
CA GLU A 96 -3.88 -7.62 3.86
C GLU A 96 -4.81 -7.22 5.01
N GLN A 97 -4.26 -6.71 6.12
CA GLN A 97 -5.08 -6.32 7.27
C GLN A 97 -5.88 -5.04 6.99
N ALA A 98 -5.24 -3.99 6.46
CA ALA A 98 -5.94 -2.77 6.04
C ALA A 98 -6.93 -3.04 4.89
N SER A 99 -6.50 -3.85 3.93
CA SER A 99 -7.34 -4.23 2.78
C SER A 99 -8.57 -5.03 3.20
N TYR A 100 -8.44 -5.88 4.21
CA TYR A 100 -9.57 -6.58 4.80
C TYR A 100 -10.60 -5.61 5.38
N LEU A 101 -10.16 -4.60 6.14
CA LEU A 101 -11.05 -3.60 6.73
C LEU A 101 -11.83 -2.84 5.65
N VAL A 102 -11.16 -2.38 4.59
CA VAL A 102 -11.86 -1.66 3.51
C VAL A 102 -12.70 -2.60 2.63
N GLY A 103 -12.32 -3.86 2.50
CA GLY A 103 -13.15 -4.90 1.88
C GLY A 103 -14.43 -5.16 2.69
N TYR A 104 -14.32 -5.19 4.01
CA TYR A 104 -15.44 -5.34 4.91
C TYR A 104 -16.39 -4.13 4.81
N VAL A 105 -15.87 -2.90 4.75
CA VAL A 105 -16.67 -1.69 4.44
C VAL A 105 -17.38 -1.84 3.11
N ALA A 106 -16.69 -2.27 2.05
CA ALA A 106 -17.27 -2.43 0.72
C ALA A 106 -18.41 -3.46 0.72
N GLY A 107 -18.19 -4.61 1.36
CA GLY A 107 -19.19 -5.67 1.48
C GLY A 107 -20.49 -5.24 2.18
N LEU A 108 -20.38 -4.41 3.24
CA LEU A 108 -21.52 -3.87 3.97
C LEU A 108 -22.19 -2.66 3.28
N THR A 109 -21.46 -1.95 2.41
CA THR A 109 -21.93 -0.69 1.81
C THR A 109 -22.50 -0.86 0.41
N THR A 110 -22.01 -1.84 -0.36
CA THR A 110 -22.47 -2.08 -1.74
C THR A 110 -23.98 -2.31 -1.84
N LYS A 111 -24.58 -1.79 -2.90
CA LYS A 111 -25.99 -1.99 -3.24
C LYS A 111 -26.20 -2.97 -4.38
N THR A 112 -25.14 -3.27 -5.11
CA THR A 112 -25.19 -4.16 -6.29
C THR A 112 -24.64 -5.55 -6.01
N ASN A 113 -24.01 -5.77 -4.84
CA ASN A 113 -23.19 -6.94 -4.52
C ASN A 113 -22.05 -7.18 -5.54
N ASN A 114 -21.62 -6.12 -6.19
CA ASN A 114 -20.59 -6.16 -7.22
C ASN A 114 -19.62 -5.00 -6.98
N ILE A 115 -18.37 -5.35 -6.71
CA ILE A 115 -17.30 -4.40 -6.42
C ILE A 115 -16.09 -4.68 -7.32
N GLY A 116 -15.19 -3.71 -7.42
CA GLY A 116 -13.98 -3.82 -8.24
C GLY A 116 -12.71 -3.72 -7.41
N PHE A 117 -11.64 -4.32 -7.93
CA PHE A 117 -10.27 -4.18 -7.44
C PHE A 117 -9.33 -3.95 -8.62
N VAL A 118 -8.51 -2.91 -8.54
CA VAL A 118 -7.47 -2.59 -9.54
C VAL A 118 -6.13 -2.56 -8.84
N VAL A 119 -5.24 -3.47 -9.21
CA VAL A 119 -3.86 -3.51 -8.73
C VAL A 119 -2.90 -2.97 -9.80
N GLY A 120 -1.84 -2.29 -9.39
CA GLY A 120 -0.83 -1.77 -10.30
C GLY A 120 -0.04 -2.86 -11.00
N MET A 121 0.51 -3.78 -10.22
CA MET A 121 1.23 -4.98 -10.68
C MET A 121 0.99 -6.12 -9.69
N THR A 122 1.17 -7.37 -10.13
CA THR A 122 1.00 -8.56 -9.28
C THR A 122 2.34 -9.13 -8.86
N ASN A 123 2.50 -9.42 -7.60
CA ASN A 123 3.55 -10.20 -6.95
C ASN A 123 3.09 -10.56 -5.53
N GLU A 124 3.90 -11.27 -4.77
CA GLU A 124 3.53 -11.70 -3.40
C GLU A 124 3.11 -10.51 -2.50
N THR A 125 3.85 -9.40 -2.53
CA THR A 125 3.54 -8.21 -1.73
C THR A 125 2.24 -7.53 -2.18
N MET A 126 2.05 -7.34 -3.47
CA MET A 126 0.86 -6.66 -4.00
C MET A 126 -0.39 -7.52 -3.92
N ASN A 127 -0.26 -8.84 -4.02
CA ASN A 127 -1.39 -9.76 -3.90
C ASN A 127 -2.01 -9.75 -2.49
N GLN A 128 -1.27 -9.37 -1.45
CA GLN A 128 -1.80 -9.19 -0.09
C GLN A 128 -2.97 -8.18 -0.06
N PHE A 129 -2.91 -7.12 -0.86
CA PHE A 129 -4.05 -6.19 -0.99
C PHE A 129 -5.30 -6.89 -1.54
N GLY A 130 -5.14 -7.73 -2.54
CA GLY A 130 -6.22 -8.50 -3.13
C GLY A 130 -6.80 -9.56 -2.19
N TYR A 131 -5.93 -10.30 -1.50
CA TYR A 131 -6.35 -11.30 -0.51
C TYR A 131 -7.16 -10.65 0.60
N GLY A 132 -6.65 -9.58 1.21
CA GLY A 132 -7.35 -8.85 2.26
C GLY A 132 -8.70 -8.31 1.78
N TYR A 133 -8.72 -7.62 0.64
CA TYR A 133 -9.94 -7.03 0.10
C TYR A 133 -11.04 -8.07 -0.19
N CYS A 134 -10.68 -9.15 -0.89
CA CYS A 134 -11.63 -10.23 -1.18
C CYS A 134 -12.12 -10.89 0.11
N ALA A 135 -11.22 -11.21 1.04
CA ALA A 135 -11.58 -11.85 2.30
C ALA A 135 -12.56 -10.99 3.12
N GLY A 136 -12.25 -9.70 3.30
CA GLY A 136 -13.10 -8.77 4.05
C GLY A 136 -14.48 -8.59 3.41
N ALA A 137 -14.51 -8.47 2.09
CA ALA A 137 -15.77 -8.33 1.34
C ALA A 137 -16.67 -9.57 1.47
N ILE A 138 -16.09 -10.77 1.35
CA ILE A 138 -16.82 -12.05 1.46
C ILE A 138 -17.31 -12.28 2.90
N ASP A 139 -16.46 -12.02 3.90
CA ASP A 139 -16.85 -12.20 5.30
C ASP A 139 -17.98 -11.24 5.71
N ALA A 140 -18.05 -10.03 5.10
CA ALA A 140 -19.14 -9.08 5.30
C ALA A 140 -20.38 -9.42 4.48
N ASN A 141 -20.22 -9.97 3.28
CA ASN A 141 -21.30 -10.26 2.34
C ASN A 141 -20.96 -11.47 1.45
N PRO A 142 -21.43 -12.67 1.81
CA PRO A 142 -21.10 -13.90 1.07
C PRO A 142 -21.59 -13.95 -0.39
N ASP A 143 -22.52 -13.08 -0.77
CA ASP A 143 -23.08 -13.00 -2.12
C ASP A 143 -22.33 -12.02 -3.04
N ILE A 144 -21.20 -11.48 -2.56
CA ILE A 144 -20.45 -10.45 -3.27
C ILE A 144 -19.65 -11.01 -4.45
N THR A 145 -19.55 -10.23 -5.52
CA THR A 145 -18.64 -10.47 -6.63
C THR A 145 -17.56 -9.40 -6.63
N VAL A 146 -16.29 -9.80 -6.71
CA VAL A 146 -15.14 -8.91 -6.83
C VAL A 146 -14.55 -9.03 -8.22
N GLN A 147 -14.73 -8.01 -9.05
CA GLN A 147 -14.08 -7.91 -10.36
C GLN A 147 -12.62 -7.45 -10.13
N GLN A 148 -11.65 -8.08 -10.80
CA GLN A 148 -10.23 -7.89 -10.51
C GLN A 148 -9.46 -7.55 -11.78
N PHE A 149 -8.59 -6.55 -11.70
CA PHE A 149 -7.83 -6.03 -12.83
C PHE A 149 -6.38 -5.75 -12.45
N ASN A 150 -5.44 -6.19 -13.29
CA ASN A 150 -4.02 -5.87 -13.18
C ASN A 150 -3.65 -4.84 -14.25
N ALA A 151 -3.27 -3.63 -13.84
CA ALA A 151 -2.92 -2.54 -14.75
C ALA A 151 -1.53 -2.71 -15.40
N ASN A 152 -0.69 -3.59 -14.85
CA ASN A 152 0.72 -3.75 -15.23
C ASN A 152 1.52 -2.43 -15.21
N SER A 153 1.09 -1.47 -14.38
CA SER A 153 1.76 -0.17 -14.22
C SER A 153 1.30 0.52 -12.94
N PHE A 154 2.22 1.20 -12.27
CA PHE A 154 1.92 2.13 -11.17
C PHE A 154 1.83 3.60 -11.64
N ALA A 155 2.06 3.89 -12.93
CA ALA A 155 2.19 5.24 -13.46
C ALA A 155 1.26 5.55 -14.66
N ASP A 156 0.26 4.71 -14.94
CA ASP A 156 -0.66 4.86 -16.08
C ASP A 156 -2.11 5.09 -15.61
N SER A 157 -2.44 6.34 -15.30
CA SER A 157 -3.78 6.73 -14.87
C SER A 157 -4.86 6.47 -15.93
N ALA A 158 -4.53 6.53 -17.21
CA ALA A 158 -5.47 6.25 -18.30
C ALA A 158 -5.89 4.78 -18.30
N THR A 159 -4.95 3.87 -18.07
CA THR A 159 -5.24 2.44 -17.92
C THR A 159 -6.07 2.19 -16.66
N GLY A 160 -5.74 2.80 -15.52
CA GLY A 160 -6.54 2.73 -14.29
C GLY A 160 -7.98 3.17 -14.50
N LYS A 161 -8.17 4.32 -15.17
CA LYS A 161 -9.51 4.84 -15.52
C LYS A 161 -10.30 3.86 -16.41
N THR A 162 -9.64 3.26 -17.38
CA THR A 162 -10.28 2.29 -18.31
C THR A 162 -10.75 1.04 -17.55
N MET A 163 -9.93 0.51 -16.64
CA MET A 163 -10.28 -0.67 -15.83
C MET A 163 -11.44 -0.39 -14.88
N ALA A 164 -11.41 0.74 -14.19
CA ALA A 164 -12.52 1.15 -13.34
C ALA A 164 -13.82 1.34 -14.12
N ASN A 165 -13.79 1.96 -15.30
CA ASN A 165 -14.95 2.09 -16.17
C ASN A 165 -15.48 0.72 -16.63
N THR A 166 -14.62 -0.26 -16.84
CA THR A 166 -15.02 -1.64 -17.16
C THR A 166 -15.77 -2.27 -15.97
N ALA A 167 -15.20 -2.17 -14.77
CA ALA A 167 -15.85 -2.66 -13.56
C ALA A 167 -17.22 -2.01 -13.34
N ILE A 168 -17.32 -0.69 -13.48
CA ILE A 168 -18.54 0.09 -13.31
C ILE A 168 -19.59 -0.31 -14.36
N THR A 169 -19.20 -0.44 -15.62
CA THR A 169 -20.09 -0.88 -16.70
C THR A 169 -20.65 -2.28 -16.44
N ASN A 170 -19.87 -3.14 -15.80
CA ASN A 170 -20.28 -4.49 -15.39
C ASN A 170 -21.04 -4.50 -14.05
N GLY A 171 -21.37 -3.34 -13.47
CA GLY A 171 -22.26 -3.20 -12.31
C GLY A 171 -21.55 -2.97 -10.98
N ALA A 172 -20.25 -2.75 -10.94
CA ALA A 172 -19.55 -2.38 -9.70
C ALA A 172 -19.99 -0.98 -9.24
N ASP A 173 -20.31 -0.85 -7.96
CA ASP A 173 -20.67 0.42 -7.32
C ASP A 173 -19.61 0.91 -6.31
N ILE A 174 -18.56 0.12 -6.10
CA ILE A 174 -17.37 0.47 -5.31
C ILE A 174 -16.13 -0.12 -6.01
N VAL A 175 -15.08 0.67 -6.18
CA VAL A 175 -13.81 0.18 -6.76
C VAL A 175 -12.64 0.54 -5.85
N PHE A 176 -11.94 -0.46 -5.35
CA PHE A 176 -10.68 -0.31 -4.62
C PHE A 176 -9.50 -0.30 -5.57
N GLN A 177 -8.51 0.54 -5.30
CA GLN A 177 -7.27 0.56 -6.05
C GLN A 177 -6.05 0.43 -5.13
N ALA A 178 -5.07 -0.37 -5.54
CA ALA A 178 -3.73 -0.47 -4.99
C ALA A 178 -2.73 -0.33 -6.14
N ALA A 179 -2.61 0.89 -6.70
CA ALA A 179 -2.00 1.08 -8.01
C ALA A 179 -1.19 2.39 -8.15
N GLY A 180 -0.80 3.05 -7.07
CA GLY A 180 -0.04 4.30 -7.13
C GLY A 180 -0.72 5.38 -7.98
N ALA A 181 0.03 6.06 -8.84
CA ALA A 181 -0.54 7.09 -9.73
C ALA A 181 -1.58 6.55 -10.74
N THR A 182 -1.50 5.26 -11.10
CA THR A 182 -2.55 4.57 -11.89
C THR A 182 -3.90 4.62 -11.17
N GLY A 183 -3.89 4.55 -9.84
CA GLY A 183 -5.07 4.61 -8.99
C GLY A 183 -5.82 5.94 -9.03
N LEU A 184 -5.14 7.05 -9.35
CA LEU A 184 -5.80 8.34 -9.54
C LEU A 184 -6.84 8.29 -10.67
N GLY A 185 -6.55 7.55 -11.73
CA GLY A 185 -7.50 7.30 -12.82
C GLY A 185 -8.72 6.48 -12.38
N VAL A 186 -8.54 5.53 -11.45
CA VAL A 186 -9.65 4.77 -10.85
C VAL A 186 -10.59 5.70 -10.07
N ILE A 187 -10.02 6.58 -9.22
CA ILE A 187 -10.78 7.56 -8.45
C ILE A 187 -11.55 8.51 -9.37
N GLU A 188 -10.90 8.99 -10.45
CA GLU A 188 -11.53 9.85 -11.46
C GLU A 188 -12.73 9.17 -12.13
N ALA A 189 -12.58 7.90 -12.58
CA ALA A 189 -13.66 7.13 -13.19
C ALA A 189 -14.85 6.97 -12.23
N CYS A 190 -14.60 6.65 -10.96
CA CYS A 190 -15.64 6.51 -9.94
C CYS A 190 -16.36 7.85 -9.71
N GLN A 191 -15.63 8.97 -9.68
CA GLN A 191 -16.19 10.30 -9.52
C GLN A 191 -17.10 10.68 -10.68
N GLU A 192 -16.67 10.43 -11.92
CA GLU A 192 -17.47 10.68 -13.13
C GLU A 192 -18.75 9.85 -13.17
N ALA A 193 -18.67 8.60 -12.72
CA ALA A 193 -19.81 7.67 -12.71
C ALA A 193 -20.74 7.83 -11.50
N GLY A 194 -20.32 8.58 -10.47
CA GLY A 194 -21.11 8.76 -9.24
C GLY A 194 -21.17 7.49 -8.37
N VAL A 195 -20.13 6.65 -8.43
CA VAL A 195 -19.93 5.47 -7.57
C VAL A 195 -18.76 5.72 -6.60
N TYR A 196 -18.56 4.83 -5.63
CA TYR A 196 -17.49 5.00 -4.66
C TYR A 196 -16.15 4.45 -5.15
N ALA A 197 -15.08 5.12 -4.74
CA ALA A 197 -13.72 4.61 -4.79
C ALA A 197 -13.21 4.30 -3.38
N ILE A 198 -12.28 3.37 -3.26
CA ILE A 198 -11.48 3.15 -2.06
C ILE A 198 -10.02 3.44 -2.42
N GLY A 199 -9.39 4.29 -1.61
CA GLY A 199 -8.00 4.69 -1.77
C GLY A 199 -7.00 3.77 -1.07
N VAL A 200 -5.71 4.10 -1.16
CA VAL A 200 -4.60 3.31 -0.61
C VAL A 200 -3.47 4.21 -0.11
N ASP A 201 -2.63 3.66 0.75
CA ASP A 201 -1.44 4.24 1.38
C ASP A 201 -1.76 5.40 2.34
N SER A 202 -2.31 6.50 1.85
CA SER A 202 -2.72 7.68 2.60
C SER A 202 -4.24 7.86 2.59
N ASP A 203 -4.76 8.79 3.39
CA ASP A 203 -6.16 9.20 3.31
C ASP A 203 -6.41 10.02 2.04
N GLN A 204 -6.88 9.36 1.00
CA GLN A 204 -7.13 9.96 -0.31
C GLN A 204 -8.50 10.66 -0.43
N SER A 205 -9.22 10.83 0.68
CA SER A 205 -10.53 11.50 0.67
C SER A 205 -10.48 12.93 0.12
N SER A 206 -9.37 13.64 0.30
CA SER A 206 -9.17 15.00 -0.23
C SER A 206 -9.16 15.07 -1.76
N ILE A 207 -8.81 13.97 -2.45
CA ILE A 207 -8.76 13.92 -3.93
C ILE A 207 -10.18 14.02 -4.50
N ALA A 208 -11.14 13.31 -3.90
CA ALA A 208 -12.54 13.33 -4.32
C ALA A 208 -13.46 13.10 -3.09
N PRO A 209 -13.76 14.16 -2.29
CA PRO A 209 -14.37 14.03 -0.96
C PRO A 209 -15.78 13.41 -0.94
N LYS A 210 -16.47 13.35 -2.09
CA LYS A 210 -17.79 12.73 -2.23
C LYS A 210 -17.74 11.36 -2.89
N THR A 211 -16.55 10.88 -3.24
CA THR A 211 -16.32 9.66 -4.02
C THR A 211 -15.45 8.67 -3.25
N VAL A 212 -14.37 9.13 -2.62
CA VAL A 212 -13.50 8.25 -1.83
C VAL A 212 -14.19 7.93 -0.52
N LEU A 213 -14.65 6.69 -0.42
CA LEU A 213 -15.41 6.17 0.72
C LEU A 213 -14.51 6.05 1.95
N THR A 214 -13.31 5.55 1.76
CA THR A 214 -12.23 5.39 2.73
C THR A 214 -10.94 5.02 1.99
N SER A 215 -9.84 4.77 2.73
CA SER A 215 -8.57 4.29 2.17
C SER A 215 -7.97 3.18 3.05
N ALA A 216 -7.34 2.20 2.42
CA ALA A 216 -6.48 1.24 3.11
C ALA A 216 -5.15 1.92 3.41
N MET A 217 -4.97 2.39 4.64
CA MET A 217 -3.79 3.12 5.07
C MET A 217 -2.58 2.21 5.17
N LYS A 218 -1.45 2.66 4.66
CA LYS A 218 -0.14 2.04 4.80
C LYS A 218 0.85 3.13 5.19
N ARG A 219 1.25 3.15 6.45
CA ARG A 219 1.97 4.25 7.07
C ARG A 219 3.47 4.22 6.73
N VAL A 220 3.75 4.30 5.43
CA VAL A 220 5.11 4.40 4.90
C VAL A 220 5.82 5.64 5.45
N ASP A 221 5.09 6.74 5.61
CA ASP A 221 5.56 7.97 6.24
C ASP A 221 6.16 7.73 7.64
N ASN A 222 5.46 6.98 8.49
CA ASN A 222 5.94 6.65 9.81
C ASN A 222 7.15 5.71 9.77
N ALA A 223 7.11 4.68 8.94
CA ALA A 223 8.21 3.71 8.84
C ALA A 223 9.51 4.36 8.36
N VAL A 224 9.43 5.30 7.41
CA VAL A 224 10.59 6.09 6.95
C VAL A 224 11.10 7.00 8.07
N TYR A 225 10.22 7.71 8.76
CA TYR A 225 10.59 8.56 9.89
C TYR A 225 11.28 7.74 11.00
N ASP A 226 10.69 6.58 11.34
CA ASP A 226 11.24 5.70 12.40
C ASP A 226 12.62 5.14 12.01
N ALA A 227 12.83 4.78 10.74
CA ALA A 227 14.13 4.33 10.25
C ALA A 227 15.22 5.41 10.39
N VAL A 228 14.88 6.68 10.11
CA VAL A 228 15.78 7.82 10.33
C VAL A 228 16.07 8.02 11.83
N GLN A 229 15.04 7.92 12.68
CA GLN A 229 15.21 8.05 14.14
C GLN A 229 16.09 6.91 14.69
N GLU A 230 15.89 5.68 14.22
CA GLU A 230 16.72 4.53 14.60
C GLU A 230 18.18 4.68 14.14
N LEU A 231 18.40 5.28 12.98
CA LEU A 231 19.76 5.61 12.52
C LEU A 231 20.45 6.58 13.48
N ILE A 232 19.77 7.68 13.86
CA ILE A 232 20.29 8.68 14.80
C ILE A 232 20.59 8.07 16.17
N ASP A 233 19.76 7.15 16.61
CA ASP A 233 19.88 6.44 17.90
C ASP A 233 20.91 5.30 17.87
N ASP A 234 21.57 5.04 16.72
CA ASP A 234 22.47 3.92 16.47
C ASP A 234 21.79 2.54 16.71
N LYS A 235 20.52 2.44 16.32
CA LYS A 235 19.68 1.22 16.47
C LYS A 235 19.25 0.60 15.16
N LEU A 236 19.45 1.27 14.02
CA LEU A 236 19.07 0.74 12.72
C LEU A 236 19.96 -0.43 12.35
N GLU A 237 19.41 -1.63 12.39
CA GLU A 237 20.11 -2.88 12.10
C GLU A 237 19.51 -3.55 10.85
N GLY A 238 20.31 -4.36 10.16
CA GLY A 238 19.82 -5.18 9.05
C GLY A 238 18.80 -6.21 9.51
N GLY A 239 17.87 -6.55 8.62
CA GLY A 239 16.78 -7.49 8.87
C GLY A 239 15.41 -6.94 8.53
N VAL A 240 14.37 -7.68 8.89
CA VAL A 240 12.99 -7.34 8.53
C VAL A 240 12.25 -6.70 9.70
N GLN A 241 11.71 -5.52 9.47
CA GLN A 241 10.74 -4.86 10.35
C GLN A 241 9.35 -4.98 9.73
N THR A 242 8.37 -5.41 10.50
CA THR A 242 6.99 -5.60 10.03
C THR A 242 6.05 -4.65 10.73
N PHE A 243 5.27 -3.91 9.94
CA PHE A 243 4.31 -2.92 10.37
C PHE A 243 2.89 -3.46 10.16
N ASP A 244 2.19 -3.75 11.23
CA ASP A 244 0.85 -4.31 11.25
C ASP A 244 -0.20 -3.35 11.82
N LEU A 245 -1.45 -3.81 11.85
CA LEU A 245 -2.57 -3.06 12.40
C LEU A 245 -2.42 -2.79 13.91
N ALA A 246 -1.88 -3.74 14.67
CA ALA A 246 -1.68 -3.60 16.11
C ALA A 246 -0.62 -2.54 16.43
N ALA A 247 0.41 -2.44 15.62
CA ALA A 247 1.45 -1.42 15.73
C ALA A 247 1.08 -0.07 15.08
N GLY A 248 -0.08 0.02 14.42
CA GLY A 248 -0.50 1.23 13.70
C GLY A 248 0.26 1.47 12.38
N GLY A 249 0.90 0.44 11.85
CA GLY A 249 1.62 0.48 10.57
C GLY A 249 0.69 0.43 9.36
N VAL A 250 -0.48 -0.17 9.53
CA VAL A 250 -1.58 -0.17 8.56
C VAL A 250 -2.88 0.11 9.30
N ASP A 251 -3.89 0.65 8.63
CA ASP A 251 -5.20 0.96 9.21
C ASP A 251 -6.23 1.23 8.10
N ILE A 252 -7.44 1.58 8.51
CA ILE A 252 -8.44 2.25 7.70
C ILE A 252 -8.32 3.77 7.89
N ALA A 253 -8.60 4.55 6.83
CA ALA A 253 -8.51 6.00 6.91
C ALA A 253 -9.44 6.60 7.98
N PRO A 254 -9.02 7.69 8.65
CA PRO A 254 -9.84 8.38 9.64
C PRO A 254 -11.03 9.12 9.02
N SER A 255 -10.96 9.50 7.74
CA SER A 255 -12.06 10.13 7.00
C SER A 255 -13.14 9.10 6.65
N GLN A 256 -14.28 9.17 7.37
CA GLN A 256 -15.35 8.18 7.29
C GLN A 256 -16.74 8.83 7.07
N ASP A 257 -16.78 10.06 6.59
CA ASP A 257 -18.02 10.85 6.45
C ASP A 257 -19.07 10.21 5.50
N LEU A 258 -18.61 9.35 4.59
CA LEU A 258 -19.47 8.63 3.63
C LEU A 258 -19.90 7.25 4.11
N ILE A 259 -19.40 6.79 5.24
CA ILE A 259 -19.68 5.47 5.82
C ILE A 259 -20.78 5.63 6.89
N SER A 260 -21.77 4.75 6.93
CA SER A 260 -22.80 4.79 7.98
C SER A 260 -22.24 4.37 9.34
N ASP A 261 -22.82 4.90 10.42
CA ASP A 261 -22.41 4.59 11.80
C ASP A 261 -22.44 3.09 12.11
N ASP A 262 -23.43 2.36 11.56
CA ASP A 262 -23.53 0.90 11.75
C ASP A 262 -22.34 0.16 11.07
N VAL A 263 -21.91 0.61 9.90
CA VAL A 263 -20.76 0.04 9.21
C VAL A 263 -19.48 0.37 9.94
N ILE A 264 -19.30 1.62 10.39
CA ILE A 264 -18.12 2.04 11.19
C ILE A 264 -18.01 1.13 12.42
N LYS A 265 -19.11 0.95 13.17
CA LYS A 265 -19.11 0.09 14.36
C LYS A 265 -18.73 -1.36 14.04
N ALA A 266 -19.28 -1.92 12.95
CA ALA A 266 -18.96 -3.29 12.56
C ALA A 266 -17.47 -3.45 12.17
N VAL A 267 -16.91 -2.44 11.51
CA VAL A 267 -15.48 -2.41 11.14
C VAL A 267 -14.60 -2.29 12.37
N ASP A 268 -14.96 -1.44 13.35
CA ASP A 268 -14.23 -1.32 14.61
C ASP A 268 -14.22 -2.65 15.38
N GLU A 269 -15.36 -3.36 15.41
CA GLU A 269 -15.45 -4.66 16.07
C GLU A 269 -14.56 -5.73 15.41
N VAL A 270 -14.47 -5.76 14.07
CA VAL A 270 -13.61 -6.71 13.37
C VAL A 270 -12.14 -6.30 13.44
N LYS A 271 -11.85 -4.99 13.46
CA LYS A 271 -10.51 -4.46 13.69
C LYS A 271 -9.92 -4.95 15.03
N GLU A 272 -10.68 -4.86 16.11
CA GLU A 272 -10.27 -5.38 17.41
C GLU A 272 -9.99 -6.89 17.38
N LYS A 273 -10.77 -7.67 16.62
CA LYS A 273 -10.54 -9.11 16.46
C LYS A 273 -9.28 -9.44 15.67
N ILE A 274 -8.90 -8.58 14.70
CA ILE A 274 -7.63 -8.73 13.98
C ILE A 274 -6.47 -8.40 14.92
N ILE A 275 -6.57 -7.31 15.69
CA ILE A 275 -5.55 -6.90 16.66
C ILE A 275 -5.35 -7.96 17.75
N SER A 276 -6.43 -8.57 18.25
CA SER A 276 -6.35 -9.66 19.24
C SER A 276 -5.86 -10.99 18.69
N GLY A 277 -5.82 -11.15 17.36
CA GLY A 277 -5.49 -12.40 16.69
C GLY A 277 -6.65 -13.39 16.58
N ASP A 278 -7.87 -13.02 16.96
CA ASP A 278 -9.08 -13.85 16.80
C ASP A 278 -9.49 -14.00 15.33
N VAL A 279 -9.13 -13.00 14.49
CA VAL A 279 -9.27 -13.03 13.05
C VAL A 279 -7.89 -12.88 12.41
N VAL A 280 -7.48 -13.93 11.68
CA VAL A 280 -6.23 -13.94 10.92
C VAL A 280 -6.55 -13.83 9.44
N ILE A 281 -5.96 -12.83 8.81
CA ILE A 281 -6.13 -12.58 7.37
C ILE A 281 -5.03 -13.32 6.62
N PRO A 282 -5.36 -14.12 5.59
CA PRO A 282 -4.35 -14.74 4.75
C PRO A 282 -3.49 -13.70 4.02
N ASP A 283 -2.18 -13.88 4.05
CA ASP A 283 -1.20 -13.01 3.39
C ASP A 283 -0.48 -13.69 2.22
N ASN A 284 -0.85 -14.94 1.93
CA ASN A 284 -0.31 -15.72 0.84
C ASN A 284 -1.41 -16.54 0.15
N LYS A 285 -1.09 -17.06 -1.06
CA LYS A 285 -2.02 -17.77 -1.92
C LYS A 285 -2.59 -19.04 -1.25
N ASP A 286 -1.74 -19.87 -0.72
CA ASP A 286 -2.13 -21.20 -0.19
C ASP A 286 -3.14 -21.04 0.97
N ASP A 287 -2.87 -20.14 1.90
CA ASP A 287 -3.75 -19.86 3.03
C ASP A 287 -5.05 -19.18 2.59
N PHE A 288 -4.97 -18.30 1.57
CA PHE A 288 -6.15 -17.66 1.02
C PHE A 288 -7.06 -18.68 0.34
N GLU A 289 -6.54 -19.49 -0.57
CA GLU A 289 -7.31 -20.53 -1.27
C GLU A 289 -7.90 -21.56 -0.32
N ALA A 290 -7.16 -21.93 0.72
CA ALA A 290 -7.65 -22.88 1.74
C ALA A 290 -8.89 -22.37 2.47
N LYS A 291 -9.05 -21.05 2.65
CA LYS A 291 -10.15 -20.45 3.40
C LYS A 291 -11.28 -19.92 2.51
N TYR A 292 -10.95 -19.36 1.36
CA TYR A 292 -11.88 -18.63 0.47
C TYR A 292 -12.02 -19.26 -0.92
N GLY A 293 -11.21 -20.27 -1.26
CA GLY A 293 -11.19 -20.88 -2.60
C GLY A 293 -10.57 -19.96 -3.65
N ASP A 294 -10.85 -20.25 -4.92
CA ASP A 294 -10.29 -19.56 -6.10
C ASP A 294 -10.98 -18.20 -6.36
N VAL A 295 -11.19 -17.37 -5.32
CA VAL A 295 -11.85 -16.07 -5.47
C VAL A 295 -10.88 -15.00 -5.97
N TYR A 296 -9.65 -14.99 -5.50
CA TYR A 296 -8.61 -14.11 -6.03
C TYR A 296 -7.96 -14.78 -7.24
N VAL A 297 -7.91 -14.07 -8.38
CA VAL A 297 -7.54 -14.66 -9.70
C VAL A 297 -6.38 -13.96 -10.39
N LEU A 298 -5.71 -13.03 -9.73
CA LEU A 298 -4.60 -12.25 -10.31
C LEU A 298 -3.20 -12.76 -9.94
N ASP A 299 -3.08 -13.75 -9.08
CA ASP A 299 -1.82 -14.34 -8.61
C ASP A 299 -1.23 -15.43 -9.53
#